data_512623e5524d265dfaaaca9552333a76
#
_entry.id   512623e5524d265dfaaaca9552333a76
#
_cell.length_a   1.000
_cell.length_b   1.000
_cell.length_c   1.000
_cell.angle_alpha   90.00
_cell.angle_beta   90.00
_cell.angle_gamma   90.00
#
_symmetry.space_group_name_H-M   'P 1'
#
loop_
_entity.id
_entity.type
_entity.pdbx_description
1 polymer ?
#
loop_
_entity_poly.entity_id
_entity_poly.type
_entity_poly.pdbx_seq_one_letter_code
_entity_poly.pdbx_strand_id
1 'polypeptide(L)'
;NVRKQVAESNKHVTHLFVTSTQIIPYYSEAFAIPTDRIYATGIPVLDAYFDEEDKKRRAENVYRQYPVLRDKKVLLYAPTFRATAEENAQLLEKFDIAKICQTLGDDWYVLVKLHPKFPSENITLHEHCLNMTDYSDITDLYMVADCLVTDYSSTVVEYVLLDKPIILFAYDLDKYDRGFYRDYRSTVPGDIAYSTEELLQLLQKNVDNAQKRQDFAKLQYDYIEGGSLDRVFAILQKE
;
A
#
# COMPACT_ATOMS: atom_id res chain seq x y z
N ASN A 1 -14.97 -14.39 -23.99
CA ASN A 1 -15.72 -13.64 -22.96
C ASN A 1 -14.99 -13.84 -21.63
N VAL A 2 -14.32 -12.79 -21.14
CA VAL A 2 -13.48 -12.79 -19.94
C VAL A 2 -14.21 -13.38 -18.74
N ARG A 3 -15.47 -13.01 -18.51
CA ARG A 3 -16.29 -13.51 -17.38
C ARG A 3 -16.43 -15.04 -17.39
N LYS A 4 -16.58 -15.68 -18.56
CA LYS A 4 -16.64 -17.14 -18.67
C LYS A 4 -15.29 -17.79 -18.34
N GLN A 5 -14.17 -17.18 -18.76
CA GLN A 5 -12.84 -17.67 -18.45
C GLN A 5 -12.56 -17.60 -16.94
N VAL A 6 -12.91 -16.48 -16.31
CA VAL A 6 -12.77 -16.29 -14.86
C VAL A 6 -13.60 -17.33 -14.08
N ALA A 7 -14.88 -17.53 -14.47
CA ALA A 7 -15.74 -18.53 -13.83
C ALA A 7 -15.19 -19.94 -13.98
N GLU A 8 -14.68 -20.31 -15.16
CA GLU A 8 -14.07 -21.62 -15.40
C GLU A 8 -12.80 -21.81 -14.59
N SER A 9 -11.95 -20.78 -14.48
CA SER A 9 -10.73 -20.83 -13.68
C SER A 9 -11.01 -21.02 -12.18
N ASN A 10 -12.10 -20.44 -11.69
CA ASN A 10 -12.44 -20.43 -10.26
C ASN A 10 -13.50 -21.47 -9.86
N LYS A 11 -13.95 -22.32 -10.78
CA LYS A 11 -15.03 -23.28 -10.51
C LYS A 11 -14.76 -24.26 -9.36
N HIS A 12 -13.48 -24.52 -9.07
CA HIS A 12 -13.04 -25.42 -8.00
C HIS A 12 -12.74 -24.71 -6.68
N VAL A 13 -12.90 -23.38 -6.63
CA VAL A 13 -12.72 -22.63 -5.39
C VAL A 13 -13.92 -22.89 -4.47
N THR A 14 -13.67 -23.56 -3.37
CA THR A 14 -14.69 -23.85 -2.34
C THR A 14 -14.74 -22.75 -1.27
N HIS A 15 -13.60 -22.18 -0.94
CA HIS A 15 -13.47 -21.11 0.06
C HIS A 15 -12.60 -20.00 -0.47
N LEU A 16 -13.08 -18.77 -0.36
CA LEU A 16 -12.31 -17.55 -0.58
C LEU A 16 -12.34 -16.73 0.70
N PHE A 17 -11.16 -16.41 1.25
CA PHE A 17 -11.03 -15.63 2.46
C PHE A 17 -10.71 -14.18 2.11
N VAL A 18 -11.45 -13.25 2.71
CA VAL A 18 -11.34 -11.81 2.46
C VAL A 18 -11.25 -11.03 3.76
N THR A 19 -10.90 -9.76 3.68
CA THR A 19 -10.67 -8.91 4.86
C THR A 19 -11.94 -8.32 5.45
N SER A 20 -13.01 -8.15 4.65
CA SER A 20 -14.26 -7.51 5.10
C SER A 20 -15.47 -8.07 4.39
N THR A 21 -16.59 -8.12 5.11
CA THR A 21 -17.92 -8.43 4.53
C THR A 21 -18.33 -7.41 3.46
N GLN A 22 -17.87 -6.17 3.56
CA GLN A 22 -18.20 -5.12 2.61
C GLN A 22 -17.61 -5.34 1.21
N ILE A 23 -16.52 -6.11 1.08
CA ILE A 23 -15.88 -6.38 -0.21
C ILE A 23 -16.39 -7.67 -0.86
N ILE A 24 -17.14 -8.51 -0.16
CA ILE A 24 -17.67 -9.78 -0.68
C ILE A 24 -18.41 -9.62 -2.01
N PRO A 25 -19.34 -8.65 -2.20
CA PRO A 25 -20.05 -8.52 -3.47
C PRO A 25 -19.13 -8.25 -4.66
N TYR A 26 -18.10 -7.41 -4.45
CA TYR A 26 -17.11 -7.07 -5.50
C TYR A 26 -16.23 -8.26 -5.86
N TYR A 27 -15.79 -9.04 -4.87
CA TYR A 27 -15.02 -10.26 -5.09
C TYR A 27 -15.87 -11.34 -5.78
N SER A 28 -17.11 -11.50 -5.37
CA SER A 28 -18.06 -12.43 -6.02
C SER A 28 -18.25 -12.09 -7.51
N GLU A 29 -18.42 -10.81 -7.83
CA GLU A 29 -18.54 -10.35 -9.22
C GLU A 29 -17.24 -10.53 -10.01
N ALA A 30 -16.11 -10.09 -9.45
CA ALA A 30 -14.81 -10.10 -10.11
C ALA A 30 -14.29 -11.51 -10.38
N PHE A 31 -14.45 -12.43 -9.42
CA PHE A 31 -13.94 -13.79 -9.50
C PHE A 31 -14.98 -14.83 -9.91
N ALA A 32 -16.24 -14.43 -10.08
CA ALA A 32 -17.37 -15.32 -10.37
C ALA A 32 -17.52 -16.46 -9.34
N ILE A 33 -17.26 -16.17 -8.07
CA ILE A 33 -17.40 -17.08 -6.93
C ILE A 33 -18.69 -16.72 -6.19
N PRO A 34 -19.56 -17.70 -5.88
CA PRO A 34 -20.77 -17.46 -5.09
C PRO A 34 -20.46 -16.87 -3.71
N THR A 35 -21.30 -15.94 -3.23
CA THR A 35 -21.06 -15.23 -1.96
C THR A 35 -21.05 -16.13 -0.73
N ASP A 36 -21.71 -17.28 -0.78
CA ASP A 36 -21.73 -18.31 0.26
C ASP A 36 -20.40 -19.06 0.41
N ARG A 37 -19.47 -18.88 -0.55
CA ARG A 37 -18.11 -19.40 -0.51
C ARG A 37 -17.06 -18.34 -0.17
N ILE A 38 -17.49 -17.11 0.16
CA ILE A 38 -16.59 -16.01 0.50
C ILE A 38 -16.75 -15.65 1.97
N TYR A 39 -15.67 -15.75 2.72
CA TYR A 39 -15.66 -15.62 4.17
C TYR A 39 -14.80 -14.43 4.60
N ALA A 40 -15.38 -13.49 5.31
CA ALA A 40 -14.64 -12.37 5.90
C ALA A 40 -13.98 -12.80 7.21
N THR A 41 -12.78 -13.31 7.11
CA THR A 41 -11.98 -13.82 8.24
C THR A 41 -10.76 -12.95 8.55
N GLY A 42 -10.46 -11.98 7.69
CA GLY A 42 -9.11 -11.46 7.55
C GLY A 42 -8.25 -12.40 6.71
N ILE A 43 -7.01 -12.00 6.46
CA ILE A 43 -6.03 -12.76 5.68
C ILE A 43 -4.81 -13.03 6.57
N PRO A 44 -4.41 -14.31 6.76
CA PRO A 44 -3.36 -14.67 7.73
C PRO A 44 -2.01 -13.96 7.57
N VAL A 45 -1.60 -13.62 6.34
CA VAL A 45 -0.36 -12.88 6.11
C VAL A 45 -0.37 -11.48 6.74
N LEU A 46 -1.56 -10.91 6.97
CA LEU A 46 -1.71 -9.59 7.60
C LEU A 46 -1.65 -9.66 9.14
N ASP A 47 -1.72 -10.84 9.75
CA ASP A 47 -1.57 -11.01 11.19
C ASP A 47 -0.20 -10.50 11.68
N ALA A 48 0.83 -10.53 10.82
CA ALA A 48 2.15 -9.97 11.10
C ALA A 48 2.15 -8.46 11.43
N TYR A 49 1.14 -7.72 10.97
CA TYR A 49 0.99 -6.28 11.30
C TYR A 49 0.57 -6.02 12.75
N PHE A 50 0.15 -7.06 13.47
CA PHE A 50 -0.29 -7.01 14.87
C PHE A 50 0.70 -7.71 15.82
N ASP A 51 1.76 -8.31 15.29
CA ASP A 51 2.84 -8.95 16.05
C ASP A 51 4.03 -7.99 16.22
N GLU A 52 4.21 -7.47 17.43
CA GLU A 52 5.28 -6.50 17.74
C GLU A 52 6.70 -7.09 17.57
N GLU A 53 6.89 -8.40 17.80
CA GLU A 53 8.18 -9.06 17.60
C GLU A 53 8.49 -9.21 16.11
N ASP A 54 7.48 -9.56 15.30
CA ASP A 54 7.65 -9.62 13.83
C ASP A 54 7.92 -8.24 13.24
N LYS A 55 7.20 -7.20 13.68
CA LYS A 55 7.47 -5.81 13.25
C LYS A 55 8.91 -5.40 13.54
N LYS A 56 9.39 -5.63 14.77
CA LYS A 56 10.78 -5.32 15.16
C LYS A 56 11.78 -6.10 14.31
N ARG A 57 11.57 -7.39 14.12
CA ARG A 57 12.42 -8.26 13.30
C ARG A 57 12.51 -7.75 11.85
N ARG A 58 11.38 -7.36 11.25
CA ARG A 58 11.30 -6.80 9.90
C ARG A 58 12.03 -5.47 9.78
N ALA A 59 11.79 -4.56 10.71
CA ALA A 59 12.51 -3.29 10.77
C ALA A 59 14.02 -3.50 10.89
N GLU A 60 14.47 -4.44 11.75
CA GLU A 60 15.88 -4.75 11.93
C GLU A 60 16.52 -5.35 10.67
N ASN A 61 15.77 -6.10 9.85
CA ASN A 61 16.25 -6.57 8.54
C ASN A 61 16.64 -5.41 7.62
N VAL A 62 15.81 -4.34 7.59
CA VAL A 62 16.10 -3.13 6.81
C VAL A 62 17.31 -2.40 7.39
N TYR A 63 17.33 -2.13 8.70
CA TYR A 63 18.43 -1.40 9.35
C TYR A 63 19.78 -2.12 9.26
N ARG A 64 19.80 -3.44 9.20
CA ARG A 64 21.02 -4.21 8.99
C ARG A 64 21.60 -4.01 7.59
N GLN A 65 20.75 -3.91 6.58
CA GLN A 65 21.16 -3.69 5.20
C GLN A 65 21.44 -2.21 4.92
N TYR A 66 20.70 -1.32 5.58
CA TYR A 66 20.76 0.15 5.40
C TYR A 66 20.91 0.85 6.76
N PRO A 67 22.08 0.76 7.42
CA PRO A 67 22.28 1.34 8.77
C PRO A 67 22.05 2.85 8.85
N VAL A 68 22.21 3.55 7.73
CA VAL A 68 21.97 5.01 7.59
C VAL A 68 20.53 5.43 7.90
N LEU A 69 19.58 4.51 7.88
CA LEU A 69 18.16 4.78 8.22
C LEU A 69 17.90 4.80 9.72
N ARG A 70 18.85 4.34 10.56
CA ARG A 70 18.67 4.42 12.02
C ARG A 70 18.64 5.89 12.45
N ASP A 71 17.72 6.20 13.33
CA ASP A 71 17.54 7.55 13.87
C ASP A 71 17.14 8.61 12.83
N LYS A 72 16.68 8.17 11.65
CA LYS A 72 16.15 9.02 10.58
C LYS A 72 14.65 8.78 10.38
N LYS A 73 13.96 9.83 9.97
CA LYS A 73 12.59 9.69 9.46
C LYS A 73 12.60 9.14 8.04
N VAL A 74 11.66 8.31 7.72
CA VAL A 74 11.61 7.59 6.44
C VAL A 74 10.32 7.91 5.70
N LEU A 75 10.45 8.49 4.51
CA LEU A 75 9.38 8.65 3.53
C LEU A 75 9.46 7.51 2.53
N LEU A 76 8.45 6.64 2.48
CA LEU A 76 8.37 5.57 1.49
C LEU A 76 7.48 6.00 0.33
N TYR A 77 8.06 6.11 -0.87
CA TYR A 77 7.32 6.34 -2.12
C TYR A 77 7.13 5.02 -2.88
N ALA A 78 5.88 4.57 -2.99
CA ALA A 78 5.52 3.29 -3.60
C ALA A 78 4.32 3.45 -4.56
N PRO A 79 4.52 4.03 -5.77
CA PRO A 79 3.44 4.31 -6.71
C PRO A 79 2.98 3.06 -7.46
N THR A 80 1.77 3.13 -8.03
CA THR A 80 1.24 2.16 -8.99
C THR A 80 1.98 2.26 -10.33
N PHE A 81 2.30 1.10 -10.90
CA PHE A 81 2.83 1.00 -12.25
C PHE A 81 1.82 1.45 -13.30
N ARG A 82 2.25 2.28 -14.26
CA ARG A 82 1.42 2.76 -15.38
C ARG A 82 1.50 1.83 -16.58
N ALA A 83 0.57 1.99 -17.52
CA ALA A 83 0.44 1.10 -18.68
C ALA A 83 1.60 1.23 -19.67
N THR A 84 2.14 2.45 -19.85
CA THR A 84 3.20 2.74 -20.82
C THR A 84 4.52 3.14 -20.16
N ALA A 85 5.61 3.05 -20.92
CA ALA A 85 6.95 3.47 -20.45
C ALA A 85 6.99 4.99 -20.22
N GLU A 86 6.33 5.76 -21.07
CA GLU A 86 6.25 7.21 -21.01
C GLU A 86 5.51 7.66 -19.73
N GLU A 87 4.38 7.03 -19.43
CA GLU A 87 3.62 7.31 -18.19
C GLU A 87 4.43 6.94 -16.95
N ASN A 88 5.18 5.84 -16.99
CA ASN A 88 6.05 5.46 -15.89
C ASN A 88 7.22 6.43 -15.70
N ALA A 89 7.79 6.97 -16.78
CA ALA A 89 8.83 8.01 -16.70
C ALA A 89 8.28 9.29 -16.03
N GLN A 90 7.03 9.66 -16.33
CA GLN A 90 6.36 10.81 -15.71
C GLN A 90 6.18 10.67 -14.18
N LEU A 91 6.07 9.44 -13.64
CA LEU A 91 6.00 9.24 -12.19
C LEU A 91 7.18 9.90 -11.47
N LEU A 92 8.40 9.68 -11.95
CA LEU A 92 9.61 10.22 -11.33
C LEU A 92 9.83 11.70 -11.69
N GLU A 93 9.37 12.14 -12.87
CA GLU A 93 9.41 13.56 -13.24
C GLU A 93 8.48 14.38 -12.35
N LYS A 94 7.27 13.89 -12.08
CA LYS A 94 6.27 14.60 -11.25
C LYS A 94 6.59 14.51 -9.77
N PHE A 95 7.15 13.38 -9.32
CA PHE A 95 7.66 13.22 -7.96
C PHE A 95 9.12 13.67 -7.91
N ASP A 96 9.35 14.97 -7.78
CA ASP A 96 10.68 15.60 -7.79
C ASP A 96 11.49 15.18 -6.53
N ILE A 97 12.18 14.03 -6.64
CA ILE A 97 12.98 13.45 -5.56
C ILE A 97 14.02 14.45 -5.05
N ALA A 98 14.69 15.16 -5.97
CA ALA A 98 15.72 16.14 -5.59
C ALA A 98 15.17 17.22 -4.69
N LYS A 99 14.05 17.82 -5.10
CA LYS A 99 13.38 18.88 -4.34
C LYS A 99 12.85 18.37 -3.00
N ILE A 100 12.32 17.14 -2.98
CA ILE A 100 11.81 16.52 -1.74
C ILE A 100 12.95 16.30 -0.76
N CYS A 101 14.06 15.65 -1.17
CA CYS A 101 15.22 15.43 -0.30
C CYS A 101 15.81 16.75 0.21
N GLN A 102 15.99 17.73 -0.67
CA GLN A 102 16.51 19.05 -0.29
C GLN A 102 15.60 19.76 0.73
N THR A 103 14.29 19.67 0.58
CA THR A 103 13.33 20.36 1.46
C THR A 103 13.19 19.66 2.82
N LEU A 104 13.24 18.33 2.85
CA LEU A 104 13.15 17.55 4.08
C LEU A 104 14.45 17.57 4.90
N GLY A 105 15.60 17.77 4.23
CA GLY A 105 16.92 17.87 4.88
C GLY A 105 17.42 16.56 5.48
N ASP A 106 18.48 16.68 6.29
CA ASP A 106 19.29 15.55 6.76
C ASP A 106 18.58 14.60 7.73
N ASP A 107 17.45 15.01 8.30
CA ASP A 107 16.70 14.17 9.24
C ASP A 107 15.83 13.12 8.54
N TRP A 108 15.70 13.21 7.23
CA TRP A 108 14.84 12.32 6.44
C TRP A 108 15.62 11.51 5.41
N TYR A 109 15.11 10.31 5.13
CA TYR A 109 15.45 9.51 3.96
C TYR A 109 14.20 9.23 3.12
N VAL A 110 14.36 9.33 1.79
CA VAL A 110 13.33 8.97 0.82
C VAL A 110 13.66 7.58 0.27
N LEU A 111 12.78 6.61 0.52
CA LEU A 111 12.87 5.27 -0.06
C LEU A 111 11.96 5.21 -1.28
N VAL A 112 12.52 4.93 -2.46
CA VAL A 112 11.75 4.79 -3.70
C VAL A 112 11.59 3.30 -4.02
N LYS A 113 10.36 2.79 -3.91
CA LYS A 113 10.01 1.39 -4.17
C LYS A 113 9.08 1.31 -5.38
N LEU A 114 9.65 1.21 -6.57
CA LEU A 114 8.88 1.05 -7.80
C LEU A 114 8.49 -0.41 -8.01
N HIS A 115 7.57 -0.63 -8.94
CA HIS A 115 7.20 -1.97 -9.35
C HIS A 115 8.39 -2.68 -10.03
N PRO A 116 8.63 -4.00 -9.82
CA PRO A 116 9.78 -4.71 -10.41
C PRO A 116 9.86 -4.68 -11.95
N LYS A 117 8.78 -4.35 -12.63
CA LYS A 117 8.79 -4.13 -14.10
C LYS A 117 9.39 -2.78 -14.52
N PHE A 118 9.63 -1.89 -13.57
CA PHE A 118 10.26 -0.60 -13.85
C PHE A 118 11.78 -0.78 -13.92
N PRO A 119 12.46 -0.26 -14.96
CA PRO A 119 13.91 -0.30 -15.02
C PRO A 119 14.52 0.53 -13.87
N SER A 120 15.09 -0.14 -12.89
CA SER A 120 15.60 0.50 -11.67
C SER A 120 16.78 1.43 -11.90
N GLU A 121 17.55 1.20 -12.99
CA GLU A 121 18.64 2.06 -13.42
C GLU A 121 18.25 3.47 -13.83
N ASN A 122 16.97 3.71 -14.10
CA ASN A 122 16.47 5.04 -14.51
C ASN A 122 16.19 5.97 -13.31
N ILE A 123 16.40 5.52 -12.08
CA ILE A 123 16.20 6.35 -10.90
C ILE A 123 17.48 7.14 -10.63
N THR A 124 17.41 8.47 -10.77
CA THR A 124 18.49 9.34 -10.32
C THR A 124 18.49 9.40 -8.80
N LEU A 125 19.53 8.85 -8.18
CA LEU A 125 19.73 8.91 -6.74
C LEU A 125 20.23 10.30 -6.33
N HIS A 126 19.68 10.79 -5.24
CA HIS A 126 20.10 12.01 -4.57
C HIS A 126 20.63 11.66 -3.18
N GLU A 127 21.35 12.59 -2.55
CA GLU A 127 21.67 12.49 -1.13
C GLU A 127 20.38 12.28 -0.33
N HIS A 128 20.40 11.39 0.66
CA HIS A 128 19.22 10.99 1.44
C HIS A 128 18.09 10.29 0.64
N CYS A 129 18.41 9.70 -0.52
CA CYS A 129 17.48 8.86 -1.28
C CYS A 129 18.06 7.47 -1.50
N LEU A 130 17.25 6.43 -1.29
CA LEU A 130 17.62 5.04 -1.59
C LEU A 130 16.63 4.42 -2.57
N ASN A 131 17.17 3.77 -3.61
CA ASN A 131 16.36 2.96 -4.51
C ASN A 131 16.14 1.58 -3.88
N MET A 132 14.88 1.31 -3.52
CA MET A 132 14.44 0.05 -2.91
C MET A 132 13.63 -0.82 -3.88
N THR A 133 13.70 -0.55 -5.21
CA THR A 133 12.92 -1.29 -6.22
C THR A 133 13.19 -2.79 -6.15
N ASP A 134 14.44 -3.19 -5.93
CA ASP A 134 14.86 -4.59 -5.85
C ASP A 134 14.78 -5.18 -4.44
N TYR A 135 14.35 -4.41 -3.44
CA TYR A 135 14.13 -4.95 -2.09
C TYR A 135 12.96 -5.95 -2.11
N SER A 136 13.17 -7.15 -1.57
CA SER A 136 12.28 -8.29 -1.81
C SER A 136 10.89 -8.15 -1.19
N ASP A 137 10.81 -7.66 0.05
CA ASP A 137 9.55 -7.59 0.81
C ASP A 137 9.22 -6.15 1.21
N ILE A 138 8.22 -5.57 0.57
CA ILE A 138 7.77 -4.21 0.88
C ILE A 138 7.25 -4.07 2.32
N THR A 139 6.78 -5.17 2.93
CA THR A 139 6.30 -5.18 4.32
C THR A 139 7.40 -4.78 5.29
N ASP A 140 8.65 -5.19 5.05
CA ASP A 140 9.79 -4.77 5.86
C ASP A 140 9.99 -3.25 5.79
N LEU A 141 9.81 -2.65 4.57
CA LEU A 141 9.92 -1.20 4.37
C LEU A 141 8.79 -0.44 5.08
N TYR A 142 7.59 -1.01 5.17
CA TYR A 142 6.49 -0.40 5.93
C TYR A 142 6.82 -0.25 7.41
N MET A 143 7.57 -1.19 7.98
CA MET A 143 7.91 -1.14 9.41
C MET A 143 8.84 0.01 9.74
N VAL A 144 9.73 0.40 8.82
CA VAL A 144 10.67 1.53 9.01
C VAL A 144 10.12 2.86 8.48
N ALA A 145 9.09 2.86 7.65
CA ALA A 145 8.51 4.08 7.10
C ALA A 145 7.70 4.85 8.16
N ASP A 146 7.93 6.16 8.26
CA ASP A 146 7.14 7.09 9.07
C ASP A 146 5.97 7.67 8.28
N CYS A 147 6.08 7.72 6.95
CA CYS A 147 5.04 8.19 6.06
C CYS A 147 5.07 7.39 4.75
N LEU A 148 3.92 6.91 4.31
CA LEU A 148 3.74 6.34 2.98
C LEU A 148 3.25 7.41 2.02
N VAL A 149 3.93 7.55 0.89
CA VAL A 149 3.44 8.30 -0.28
C VAL A 149 3.17 7.29 -1.38
N THR A 150 1.93 7.26 -1.83
CA THR A 150 1.50 6.34 -2.89
C THR A 150 0.38 6.98 -3.71
N ASP A 151 -0.28 6.23 -4.58
CA ASP A 151 -1.37 6.75 -5.42
C ASP A 151 -2.58 5.80 -5.39
N TYR A 152 -2.77 4.97 -6.42
CA TYR A 152 -3.88 4.03 -6.59
C TYR A 152 -3.53 2.61 -6.14
N SER A 153 -2.39 2.46 -5.49
CA SER A 153 -1.82 1.18 -5.10
C SER A 153 -2.58 0.51 -3.97
N SER A 154 -2.68 -0.82 -4.01
CA SER A 154 -3.17 -1.63 -2.88
C SER A 154 -2.30 -1.54 -1.63
N THR A 155 -1.11 -0.94 -1.71
CA THR A 155 -0.22 -0.70 -0.56
C THR A 155 -0.92 0.07 0.57
N VAL A 156 -1.88 0.95 0.23
CA VAL A 156 -2.67 1.67 1.23
C VAL A 156 -3.50 0.74 2.12
N VAL A 157 -3.96 -0.39 1.56
CA VAL A 157 -4.81 -1.34 2.29
C VAL A 157 -4.01 -2.02 3.39
N GLU A 158 -2.75 -2.36 3.12
CA GLU A 158 -1.87 -2.97 4.11
C GLU A 158 -1.30 -1.94 5.09
N TYR A 159 -0.72 -0.84 4.56
CA TYR A 159 -0.05 0.16 5.39
C TYR A 159 -0.98 0.85 6.40
N VAL A 160 -2.27 0.96 6.09
CA VAL A 160 -3.27 1.56 7.00
C VAL A 160 -3.38 0.81 8.34
N LEU A 161 -3.03 -0.49 8.39
CA LEU A 161 -3.00 -1.29 9.61
C LEU A 161 -1.93 -0.84 10.62
N LEU A 162 -0.93 -0.07 10.16
CA LEU A 162 0.11 0.49 11.02
C LEU A 162 -0.30 1.83 11.67
N ASP A 163 -1.43 2.38 11.27
CA ASP A 163 -1.94 3.72 11.68
C ASP A 163 -0.92 4.85 11.56
N LYS A 164 -0.01 4.74 10.57
CA LYS A 164 1.00 5.76 10.25
C LYS A 164 0.50 6.67 9.11
N PRO A 165 1.03 7.92 8.98
CA PRO A 165 0.65 8.88 7.97
C PRO A 165 0.70 8.32 6.54
N ILE A 166 -0.33 8.66 5.73
CA ILE A 166 -0.44 8.32 4.31
C ILE A 166 -0.76 9.59 3.53
N ILE A 167 -0.04 9.83 2.45
CA ILE A 167 -0.34 10.89 1.48
C ILE A 167 -0.53 10.25 0.10
N LEU A 168 -1.60 10.64 -0.59
CA LEU A 168 -1.92 10.13 -1.93
C LEU A 168 -1.36 11.12 -2.96
N PHE A 169 -0.27 10.75 -3.63
CA PHE A 169 0.32 11.54 -4.70
C PHE A 169 -0.32 11.18 -6.05
N ALA A 170 -1.45 11.82 -6.34
CA ALA A 170 -2.34 11.43 -7.44
C ALA A 170 -2.41 12.52 -8.53
N TYR A 171 -1.27 12.92 -9.09
CA TYR A 171 -1.12 13.99 -10.08
C TYR A 171 -1.91 13.75 -11.38
N ASP A 172 -2.24 12.53 -11.67
CA ASP A 172 -2.95 12.09 -12.88
C ASP A 172 -4.37 11.53 -12.61
N LEU A 173 -4.95 11.83 -11.43
CA LEU A 173 -6.24 11.26 -11.00
C LEU A 173 -7.35 11.41 -12.05
N ASP A 174 -7.45 12.55 -12.71
CA ASP A 174 -8.49 12.81 -13.70
C ASP A 174 -8.28 12.04 -15.03
N LYS A 175 -7.11 11.44 -15.22
CA LYS A 175 -6.74 10.63 -16.39
C LYS A 175 -6.65 9.15 -16.10
N TYR A 176 -6.77 8.75 -14.82
CA TYR A 176 -6.62 7.36 -14.41
C TYR A 176 -7.84 6.54 -14.86
N ASP A 177 -7.64 5.62 -15.79
CA ASP A 177 -8.69 4.95 -16.56
C ASP A 177 -9.22 3.65 -15.96
N ARG A 178 -8.54 3.09 -14.95
CA ARG A 178 -8.94 1.80 -14.36
C ARG A 178 -10.20 1.87 -13.50
N GLY A 179 -10.66 3.10 -13.19
CA GLY A 179 -11.83 3.34 -12.36
C GLY A 179 -11.67 2.89 -10.91
N PHE A 180 -12.65 3.26 -10.10
CA PHE A 180 -12.70 2.92 -8.68
C PHE A 180 -14.10 2.38 -8.37
N TYR A 181 -14.20 1.37 -7.51
CA TYR A 181 -15.49 0.85 -7.06
C TYR A 181 -16.14 1.74 -5.98
N ARG A 182 -15.37 2.67 -5.41
CA ARG A 182 -15.82 3.73 -4.50
C ARG A 182 -15.28 5.06 -4.99
N ASP A 183 -15.88 6.17 -4.56
CA ASP A 183 -15.32 7.50 -4.86
C ASP A 183 -13.95 7.67 -4.20
N TYR A 184 -12.92 7.83 -5.03
CA TYR A 184 -11.54 7.91 -4.57
C TYR A 184 -11.32 9.09 -3.61
N ARG A 185 -11.81 10.29 -3.97
CA ARG A 185 -11.52 11.53 -3.24
C ARG A 185 -12.07 11.51 -1.81
N SER A 186 -13.20 10.81 -1.59
CA SER A 186 -13.87 10.76 -0.30
C SER A 186 -13.53 9.53 0.54
N THR A 187 -12.87 8.50 -0.05
CA THR A 187 -12.63 7.23 0.65
C THR A 187 -11.18 6.88 0.90
N VAL A 188 -10.21 7.67 0.41
CA VAL A 188 -8.79 7.39 0.63
C VAL A 188 -8.34 7.66 2.06
N PRO A 189 -7.31 6.94 2.55
CA PRO A 189 -6.88 7.01 3.96
C PRO A 189 -5.98 8.21 4.30
N GLY A 190 -5.80 9.16 3.40
CA GLY A 190 -4.92 10.31 3.59
C GLY A 190 -5.34 11.53 2.79
N ASP A 191 -4.53 12.57 2.83
CA ASP A 191 -4.71 13.73 1.97
C ASP A 191 -4.14 13.48 0.58
N ILE A 192 -4.74 14.14 -0.43
CA ILE A 192 -4.33 14.01 -1.82
C ILE A 192 -3.44 15.21 -2.16
N ALA A 193 -2.27 14.94 -2.72
CA ALA A 193 -1.38 15.90 -3.34
C ALA A 193 -1.35 15.68 -4.86
N TYR A 194 -1.48 16.73 -5.63
CA TYR A 194 -1.44 16.71 -7.09
C TYR A 194 -0.11 17.21 -7.66
N SER A 195 0.77 17.69 -6.79
CA SER A 195 2.12 18.16 -7.15
C SER A 195 3.10 17.94 -6.02
N THR A 196 4.41 18.00 -6.33
CA THR A 196 5.47 17.95 -5.32
C THR A 196 5.34 19.10 -4.29
N GLU A 197 4.91 20.28 -4.71
CA GLU A 197 4.67 21.42 -3.84
C GLU A 197 3.59 21.12 -2.80
N GLU A 198 2.46 20.58 -3.22
CA GLU A 198 1.36 20.19 -2.33
C GLU A 198 1.79 19.07 -1.38
N LEU A 199 2.52 18.07 -1.88
CA LEU A 199 3.09 17.00 -1.05
C LEU A 199 3.97 17.58 0.06
N LEU A 200 4.89 18.48 -0.27
CA LEU A 200 5.78 19.11 0.69
C LEU A 200 5.02 19.97 1.72
N GLN A 201 3.98 20.66 1.30
CA GLN A 201 3.11 21.41 2.23
C GLN A 201 2.40 20.48 3.23
N LEU A 202 1.93 19.31 2.79
CA LEU A 202 1.29 18.32 3.67
C LEU A 202 2.30 17.73 4.66
N LEU A 203 3.51 17.37 4.20
CA LEU A 203 4.58 16.88 5.07
C LEU A 203 5.01 17.89 6.14
N GLN A 204 5.17 19.18 5.75
CA GLN A 204 5.55 20.25 6.67
C GLN A 204 4.47 20.56 7.71
N LYS A 205 3.20 20.49 7.33
CA LYS A 205 2.08 20.72 8.25
C LYS A 205 1.92 19.61 9.28
N ASN A 206 2.59 18.48 9.09
CA ASN A 206 2.48 17.27 9.93
C ASN A 206 1.00 16.94 10.22
N VAL A 207 0.17 16.96 9.16
CA VAL A 207 -1.27 16.75 9.28
C VAL A 207 -1.52 15.30 9.68
N ASP A 208 -2.09 15.12 10.87
CA ASP A 208 -2.52 13.81 11.31
C ASP A 208 -3.92 13.49 10.73
N ASN A 209 -3.95 12.56 9.79
CA ASN A 209 -5.17 12.07 9.14
C ASN A 209 -5.70 10.80 9.81
N ALA A 210 -5.52 10.63 11.12
CA ALA A 210 -5.93 9.43 11.85
C ALA A 210 -7.39 9.05 11.58
N GLN A 211 -8.31 10.03 11.57
CA GLN A 211 -9.72 9.75 11.29
C GLN A 211 -9.94 9.15 9.88
N LYS A 212 -9.28 9.68 8.85
CA LYS A 212 -9.37 9.13 7.49
C LYS A 212 -8.83 7.71 7.41
N ARG A 213 -7.71 7.43 8.10
CA ARG A 213 -7.14 6.07 8.17
C ARG A 213 -8.08 5.10 8.86
N GLN A 214 -8.65 5.49 9.99
CA GLN A 214 -9.60 4.66 10.74
C GLN A 214 -10.87 4.39 9.93
N ASP A 215 -11.42 5.38 9.26
CA ASP A 215 -12.62 5.23 8.44
C ASP A 215 -12.33 4.32 7.23
N PHE A 216 -11.16 4.49 6.59
CA PHE A 216 -10.72 3.60 5.52
C PHE A 216 -10.50 2.16 6.02
N ALA A 217 -9.84 1.97 7.17
CA ALA A 217 -9.63 0.65 7.75
C ALA A 217 -10.97 -0.08 8.01
N LYS A 218 -11.98 0.61 8.55
CA LYS A 218 -13.33 0.05 8.75
C LYS A 218 -14.03 -0.37 7.44
N LEU A 219 -13.68 0.26 6.32
CA LEU A 219 -14.21 -0.14 5.01
C LEU A 219 -13.51 -1.39 4.46
N GLN A 220 -12.24 -1.59 4.83
CA GLN A 220 -11.40 -2.67 4.28
C GLN A 220 -11.35 -3.90 5.19
N TYR A 221 -11.63 -3.77 6.49
CA TYR A 221 -11.42 -4.80 7.49
C TYR A 221 -12.58 -4.93 8.45
N ASP A 222 -13.07 -6.15 8.67
CA ASP A 222 -13.99 -6.46 9.78
C ASP A 222 -13.20 -6.71 11.08
N TYR A 223 -11.92 -7.09 10.98
CA TYR A 223 -11.01 -7.38 12.09
C TYR A 223 -9.70 -6.62 11.91
N ILE A 224 -9.32 -5.82 12.88
CA ILE A 224 -8.10 -5.00 12.90
C ILE A 224 -7.18 -5.37 14.09
N GLU A 225 -7.35 -6.57 14.64
CA GLU A 225 -6.61 -7.08 15.81
C GLU A 225 -5.81 -8.36 15.53
N GLY A 226 -5.76 -8.81 14.27
CA GLY A 226 -5.14 -10.09 13.92
C GLY A 226 -6.03 -11.31 14.19
N GLY A 227 -5.44 -12.51 14.31
CA GLY A 227 -6.15 -13.76 14.55
C GLY A 227 -6.89 -14.32 13.32
N SER A 228 -6.52 -13.89 12.11
CA SER A 228 -7.12 -14.36 10.86
C SER A 228 -6.93 -15.85 10.67
N LEU A 229 -5.78 -16.38 11.08
CA LEU A 229 -5.46 -17.81 10.95
C LEU A 229 -6.45 -18.69 11.71
N ASP A 230 -6.76 -18.33 12.96
CA ASP A 230 -7.69 -19.09 13.79
C ASP A 230 -9.12 -19.08 13.21
N ARG A 231 -9.56 -17.90 12.68
CA ARG A 231 -10.87 -17.77 12.03
C ARG A 231 -10.95 -18.62 10.75
N VAL A 232 -9.88 -18.67 9.96
CA VAL A 232 -9.79 -19.54 8.77
C VAL A 232 -9.90 -21.01 9.18
N PHE A 233 -9.12 -21.45 10.17
CA PHE A 233 -9.18 -22.84 10.66
C PHE A 233 -10.55 -23.20 11.22
N ALA A 234 -11.21 -22.31 11.94
CA ALA A 234 -12.55 -22.55 12.48
C ALA A 234 -13.61 -22.77 11.39
N ILE A 235 -13.41 -22.22 10.18
CA ILE A 235 -14.29 -22.49 9.03
C ILE A 235 -13.95 -23.84 8.42
N LEU A 236 -12.67 -24.12 8.15
CA LEU A 236 -12.23 -25.36 7.50
C LEU A 236 -12.49 -26.62 8.34
N GLN A 237 -12.59 -26.53 9.66
CA GLN A 237 -12.88 -27.65 10.55
C GLN A 237 -14.39 -28.01 10.63
N LYS A 238 -15.28 -27.20 10.07
CA LYS A 238 -16.73 -27.43 10.09
C LYS A 238 -17.21 -28.30 8.91
N GLU A 239 -16.36 -28.60 7.97
CA GLU A 239 -16.59 -29.51 6.85
C GLU A 239 -16.05 -30.91 7.17
#